data_7af86952fbe62ab1bac68b85b8541c55
#
_entry.id   7af86952fbe62ab1bac68b85b8541c55
#
_cell.length_a   1.000
_cell.length_b   1.000
_cell.length_c   1.000
_cell.angle_alpha   90.00
_cell.angle_beta   90.00
_cell.angle_gamma   90.00
#
_symmetry.space_group_name_H-M   'P 1'
#
loop_
_entity.id
_entity.type
_entity.pdbx_description
1 polymer ?
#
loop_
_entity_poly.entity_id
_entity_poly.type
_entity_poly.pdbx_seq_one_letter_code
_entity_poly.pdbx_strand_id
1 'polypeptide(L)'
;NEFTMEGNIQLVRKFLQDNFVSRGMIADFAVHQPDKDGGIANPHFHVMCPIRPLNPDGTWGAKQRRVYREDGKFDAVPTTDWGRPETLEEWRETWAALCNAKFEEKGLPCRIDHRSYERQGIEQLPTVHEGGAVRQTDRRLLRRSQCRRVEQQG
;
A
#
# COMPACT_ATOMS: atom_id res chain seq x y z
N ASN A 1 -7.18 14.52 11.10
CA ASN A 1 -7.63 13.14 11.36
C ASN A 1 -9.14 13.09 11.19
N GLU A 2 -9.59 12.58 10.09
CA GLU A 2 -11.00 12.50 9.72
C GLU A 2 -11.72 11.38 10.48
N PHE A 3 -10.96 10.37 10.95
CA PHE A 3 -11.51 9.21 11.68
C PHE A 3 -10.86 9.06 13.05
N THR A 4 -11.59 8.44 13.97
CA THR A 4 -11.05 8.01 15.27
C THR A 4 -10.11 6.80 15.07
N MET A 5 -9.25 6.50 16.03
CA MET A 5 -8.40 5.31 15.99
C MET A 5 -9.21 4.04 15.80
N GLU A 6 -10.30 3.89 16.55
CA GLU A 6 -11.20 2.74 16.41
C GLU A 6 -11.81 2.66 15.00
N GLY A 7 -12.24 3.80 14.44
CA GLY A 7 -12.74 3.88 13.06
C GLY A 7 -11.68 3.47 12.03
N ASN A 8 -10.43 3.88 12.23
CA ASN A 8 -9.31 3.48 11.37
C ASN A 8 -9.06 1.95 11.46
N ILE A 9 -9.07 1.38 12.67
CA ILE A 9 -8.88 -0.07 12.86
C ILE A 9 -10.00 -0.86 12.18
N GLN A 10 -11.25 -0.44 12.32
CA GLN A 10 -12.38 -1.12 11.67
C GLN A 10 -12.27 -1.06 10.14
N LEU A 11 -11.88 0.09 9.59
CA LEU A 11 -11.67 0.26 8.16
C LEU A 11 -10.56 -0.67 7.62
N VAL A 12 -9.43 -0.73 8.32
CA VAL A 12 -8.31 -1.62 7.98
C VAL A 12 -8.73 -3.08 8.06
N ARG A 13 -9.43 -3.48 9.12
CA ARG A 13 -9.94 -4.87 9.27
C ARG A 13 -10.85 -5.27 8.12
N LYS A 14 -11.78 -4.39 7.75
CA LYS A 14 -12.67 -4.66 6.60
C LYS A 14 -11.87 -4.79 5.31
N PHE A 15 -10.93 -3.88 5.05
CA PHE A 15 -10.08 -3.95 3.87
C PHE A 15 -9.29 -5.25 3.79
N LEU A 16 -8.66 -5.66 4.90
CA LEU A 16 -7.87 -6.89 4.96
C LEU A 16 -8.74 -8.13 4.82
N GLN A 17 -9.92 -8.15 5.44
CA GLN A 17 -10.86 -9.26 5.31
C GLN A 17 -11.29 -9.45 3.87
N ASP A 18 -11.69 -8.39 3.19
CA ASP A 18 -12.26 -8.45 1.84
C ASP A 18 -11.19 -8.74 0.77
N ASN A 19 -9.97 -8.26 0.93
CA ASN A 19 -8.95 -8.30 -0.12
C ASN A 19 -7.81 -9.30 0.12
N PHE A 20 -7.58 -9.70 1.36
CA PHE A 20 -6.46 -10.57 1.74
C PHE A 20 -6.95 -11.89 2.31
N VAL A 21 -7.68 -11.84 3.41
CA VAL A 21 -8.12 -13.06 4.13
C VAL A 21 -9.07 -13.89 3.26
N SER A 22 -10.00 -13.26 2.53
CA SER A 22 -10.90 -13.92 1.59
C SER A 22 -10.19 -14.70 0.47
N ARG A 23 -8.92 -14.34 0.18
CA ARG A 23 -8.07 -15.01 -0.81
C ARG A 23 -7.14 -16.08 -0.20
N GLY A 24 -7.28 -16.38 1.09
CA GLY A 24 -6.44 -17.34 1.80
C GLY A 24 -5.11 -16.75 2.30
N MET A 25 -5.00 -15.43 2.39
CA MET A 25 -3.84 -14.77 2.99
C MET A 25 -4.01 -14.67 4.51
N ILE A 26 -2.90 -14.83 5.23
CA ILE A 26 -2.80 -14.38 6.62
C ILE A 26 -2.26 -12.96 6.59
N ALA A 27 -2.91 -12.06 7.29
CA ALA A 27 -2.50 -10.67 7.38
C ALA A 27 -2.30 -10.28 8.85
N ASP A 28 -1.07 -9.94 9.20
CA ASP A 28 -0.74 -9.25 10.45
C ASP A 28 -0.61 -7.77 10.19
N PHE A 29 -1.24 -6.92 11.03
CA PHE A 29 -1.23 -5.49 10.78
C PHE A 29 -1.04 -4.66 12.06
N ALA A 30 -0.40 -3.51 11.89
CA ALA A 30 -0.26 -2.50 12.93
C ALA A 30 -0.70 -1.14 12.39
N VAL A 31 -1.49 -0.41 13.18
CA VAL A 31 -1.88 0.97 12.90
C VAL A 31 -0.98 1.89 13.68
N HIS A 32 -0.32 2.80 12.98
CA HIS A 32 0.59 3.76 13.57
C HIS A 32 -0.03 5.15 13.59
N GLN A 33 0.11 5.83 14.72
CA GLN A 33 -0.08 7.27 14.79
C GLN A 33 1.30 7.92 14.75
N PRO A 34 1.56 8.84 13.82
CA PRO A 34 2.84 9.53 13.79
C PRO A 34 3.02 10.35 15.07
N ASP A 35 4.24 10.37 15.59
CA ASP A 35 4.63 11.18 16.72
C ASP A 35 4.35 12.67 16.44
N LYS A 36 3.96 13.39 17.51
CA LYS A 36 3.52 14.79 17.45
C LYS A 36 4.64 15.81 17.23
N ASP A 37 5.83 15.39 16.80
CA ASP A 37 6.98 16.27 16.56
C ASP A 37 6.78 17.17 15.32
N GLY A 38 5.80 18.09 15.43
CA GLY A 38 5.62 19.20 14.50
C GLY A 38 5.17 18.83 13.09
N GLY A 39 4.90 17.56 12.80
CA GLY A 39 4.44 17.06 11.51
C GLY A 39 2.91 17.01 11.38
N ILE A 40 2.44 17.03 10.16
CA ILE A 40 1.03 16.73 9.84
C ILE A 40 0.75 15.30 10.28
N ALA A 41 -0.29 15.10 11.10
CA ALA A 41 -0.71 13.78 11.51
C ALA A 41 -1.06 12.93 10.27
N ASN A 42 -0.30 11.86 10.07
CA ASN A 42 -0.49 10.93 8.97
C ASN A 42 -0.70 9.51 9.52
N PRO A 43 -1.89 9.18 10.03
CA PRO A 43 -2.18 7.84 10.49
C PRO A 43 -2.06 6.87 9.32
N HIS A 44 -1.28 5.82 9.51
CA HIS A 44 -1.04 4.81 8.50
C HIS A 44 -0.97 3.42 9.12
N PHE A 45 -1.09 2.41 8.30
CA PHE A 45 -0.97 1.03 8.74
C PHE A 45 0.05 0.27 7.90
N HIS A 46 0.67 -0.70 8.52
CA HIS A 46 1.53 -1.68 7.88
C HIS A 46 0.85 -3.03 7.92
N VAL A 47 0.98 -3.78 6.83
CA VAL A 47 0.49 -5.15 6.74
C VAL A 47 1.65 -6.06 6.36
N MET A 48 1.78 -7.16 7.07
CA MET A 48 2.72 -8.23 6.76
C MET A 48 1.94 -9.48 6.36
N CYS A 49 2.21 -9.98 5.16
CA CYS A 49 1.56 -11.17 4.62
C CYS A 49 2.61 -12.17 4.15
N PRO A 50 2.46 -13.47 4.48
CA PRO A 50 3.30 -14.51 3.89
C PRO A 50 2.97 -14.67 2.40
N ILE A 51 3.98 -15.07 1.62
CA ILE A 51 3.82 -15.29 0.17
C ILE A 51 3.00 -16.57 -0.13
N ARG A 52 2.96 -17.50 0.82
CA ARG A 52 2.25 -18.78 0.67
C ARG A 52 0.80 -18.63 1.14
N PRO A 53 -0.17 -19.15 0.38
CA PRO A 53 -1.56 -19.17 0.82
C PRO A 53 -1.76 -20.17 1.97
N LEU A 54 -2.75 -19.91 2.81
CA LEU A 54 -3.26 -20.87 3.76
C LEU A 54 -4.44 -21.61 3.12
N ASN A 55 -4.36 -22.93 3.07
CA ASN A 55 -5.43 -23.78 2.58
C ASN A 55 -6.59 -23.85 3.59
N PRO A 56 -7.81 -24.18 3.17
CA PRO A 56 -8.95 -24.30 4.07
C PRO A 56 -8.76 -25.34 5.19
N ASP A 57 -7.90 -26.33 5.00
CA ASP A 57 -7.53 -27.35 6.01
C ASP A 57 -6.48 -26.88 7.02
N GLY A 58 -6.03 -25.61 6.93
CA GLY A 58 -5.01 -25.04 7.79
C GLY A 58 -3.57 -25.35 7.40
N THR A 59 -3.34 -26.04 6.29
CA THR A 59 -2.00 -26.30 5.77
C THR A 59 -1.49 -25.17 4.88
N TRP A 60 -0.17 -25.04 4.77
CA TRP A 60 0.43 -24.06 3.87
C TRP A 60 0.42 -24.56 2.42
N GLY A 61 -0.15 -23.79 1.53
CA GLY A 61 -0.06 -24.00 0.09
C GLY A 61 1.37 -23.80 -0.44
N ALA A 62 1.61 -24.23 -1.68
CA ALA A 62 2.90 -24.07 -2.34
C ALA A 62 3.12 -22.61 -2.80
N LYS A 63 4.35 -22.11 -2.68
CA LYS A 63 4.71 -20.76 -3.19
C LYS A 63 4.66 -20.70 -4.71
N GLN A 64 5.06 -21.77 -5.37
CA GLN A 64 5.19 -21.86 -6.83
C GLN A 64 4.73 -23.22 -7.31
N ARG A 65 4.27 -23.28 -8.55
CA ARG A 65 3.96 -24.51 -9.30
C ARG A 65 4.85 -24.60 -10.53
N ARG A 66 5.10 -25.81 -11.01
CA ARG A 66 5.80 -26.07 -12.26
C ARG A 66 4.80 -26.04 -13.41
N VAL A 67 5.08 -25.24 -14.41
CA VAL A 67 4.34 -25.21 -15.68
C VAL A 67 5.29 -25.72 -16.77
N TYR A 68 5.00 -26.89 -17.32
CA TYR A 68 5.85 -27.51 -18.35
C TYR A 68 5.58 -26.88 -19.71
N ARG A 69 6.66 -26.61 -20.43
CA ARG A 69 6.66 -26.13 -21.81
C ARG A 69 6.70 -27.28 -22.78
N GLU A 70 6.45 -27.03 -24.07
CA GLU A 70 6.52 -28.01 -25.15
C GLU A 70 7.93 -28.62 -25.31
N ASP A 71 8.97 -27.88 -24.94
CA ASP A 71 10.37 -28.34 -24.98
C ASP A 71 10.75 -29.29 -23.82
N GLY A 72 9.78 -29.66 -22.96
CA GLY A 72 9.97 -30.51 -21.79
C GLY A 72 10.60 -29.81 -20.57
N LYS A 73 10.96 -28.53 -20.69
CA LYS A 73 11.41 -27.71 -19.56
C LYS A 73 10.22 -27.18 -18.78
N PHE A 74 10.45 -26.63 -17.61
CA PHE A 74 9.38 -26.01 -16.80
C PHE A 74 9.78 -24.62 -16.35
N ASP A 75 8.77 -23.79 -16.20
CA ASP A 75 8.84 -22.51 -15.52
C ASP A 75 8.26 -22.63 -14.11
N ALA A 76 8.91 -22.00 -13.14
CA ALA A 76 8.37 -21.86 -11.79
C ALA A 76 7.46 -20.64 -11.74
N VAL A 77 6.15 -20.88 -11.72
CA VAL A 77 5.14 -19.81 -11.71
C VAL A 77 4.56 -19.67 -10.31
N PRO A 78 4.39 -18.44 -9.78
CA PRO A 78 3.70 -18.22 -8.50
C PRO A 78 2.32 -18.89 -8.50
N THR A 79 1.94 -19.49 -7.36
CA THR A 79 0.60 -20.10 -7.19
C THR A 79 -0.49 -19.08 -6.95
N THR A 80 -0.10 -17.86 -6.53
CA THR A 80 -0.99 -16.75 -6.25
C THR A 80 -0.70 -15.57 -7.17
N ASP A 81 -1.64 -14.66 -7.31
CA ASP A 81 -1.51 -13.42 -8.07
C ASP A 81 -1.09 -12.20 -7.22
N TRP A 82 -0.79 -12.41 -5.95
CA TRP A 82 -0.55 -11.34 -4.97
C TRP A 82 0.62 -10.41 -5.30
N GLY A 83 1.57 -10.86 -6.09
CA GLY A 83 2.69 -10.04 -6.56
C GLY A 83 2.46 -9.37 -7.92
N ARG A 84 1.27 -9.42 -8.49
CA ARG A 84 0.98 -8.83 -9.79
C ARG A 84 0.63 -7.35 -9.68
N PRO A 85 1.02 -6.54 -10.67
CA PRO A 85 0.65 -5.12 -10.71
C PRO A 85 -0.85 -4.89 -10.66
N GLU A 86 -1.63 -5.74 -11.32
CA GLU A 86 -3.10 -5.67 -11.38
C GLU A 86 -3.71 -5.85 -9.98
N THR A 87 -3.22 -6.81 -9.21
CA THR A 87 -3.66 -7.05 -7.83
C THR A 87 -3.34 -5.85 -6.93
N LEU A 88 -2.17 -5.22 -7.12
CA LEU A 88 -1.81 -4.01 -6.37
C LEU A 88 -2.74 -2.84 -6.72
N GLU A 89 -3.07 -2.69 -8.00
CA GLU A 89 -4.00 -1.64 -8.44
C GLU A 89 -5.41 -1.86 -7.88
N GLU A 90 -5.91 -3.11 -7.90
CA GLU A 90 -7.18 -3.49 -7.27
C GLU A 90 -7.21 -3.16 -5.77
N TRP A 91 -6.14 -3.44 -5.04
CA TRP A 91 -6.05 -3.10 -3.62
C TRP A 91 -6.07 -1.59 -3.38
N ARG A 92 -5.40 -0.81 -4.22
CA ARG A 92 -5.43 0.66 -4.14
C ARG A 92 -6.81 1.23 -4.41
N GLU A 93 -7.48 0.72 -5.45
CA GLU A 93 -8.85 1.10 -5.79
C GLU A 93 -9.83 0.76 -4.66
N THR A 94 -9.78 -0.47 -4.16
CA THR A 94 -10.64 -0.93 -3.07
C THR A 94 -10.43 -0.12 -1.79
N TRP A 95 -9.18 0.20 -1.45
CA TRP A 95 -8.87 1.05 -0.31
C TRP A 95 -9.46 2.46 -0.47
N ALA A 96 -9.27 3.07 -1.63
CA ALA A 96 -9.83 4.38 -1.92
C ALA A 96 -11.37 4.37 -1.86
N ALA A 97 -12.00 3.33 -2.40
CA ALA A 97 -13.46 3.17 -2.35
C ALA A 97 -13.98 3.05 -0.91
N LEU A 98 -13.32 2.24 -0.07
CA LEU A 98 -13.67 2.09 1.35
C LEU A 98 -13.53 3.40 2.12
N CYS A 99 -12.44 4.13 1.93
CA CYS A 99 -12.24 5.43 2.56
C CYS A 99 -13.30 6.43 2.10
N ASN A 100 -13.59 6.50 0.81
CA ASN A 100 -14.56 7.42 0.24
C ASN A 100 -15.99 7.15 0.74
N ALA A 101 -16.37 5.89 0.84
CA ALA A 101 -17.66 5.50 1.43
C ALA A 101 -17.75 5.95 2.91
N LYS A 102 -16.63 5.85 3.66
CA LYS A 102 -16.60 6.30 5.05
C LYS A 102 -16.62 7.81 5.19
N PHE A 103 -15.99 8.55 4.29
CA PHE A 103 -16.10 10.01 4.23
C PHE A 103 -17.53 10.45 3.95
N GLU A 104 -18.20 9.80 3.02
CA GLU A 104 -19.59 10.07 2.67
C GLU A 104 -20.54 9.79 3.85
N GLU A 105 -20.40 8.64 4.50
CA GLU A 105 -21.16 8.29 5.72
C GLU A 105 -21.05 9.36 6.81
N LYS A 106 -19.87 9.98 6.92
CA LYS A 106 -19.61 11.04 7.89
C LYS A 106 -19.91 12.47 7.38
N GLY A 107 -20.40 12.62 6.17
CA GLY A 107 -20.65 13.94 5.56
C GLY A 107 -19.38 14.76 5.33
N LEU A 108 -18.22 14.12 5.18
CA LEU A 108 -16.95 14.81 4.94
C LEU A 108 -16.72 15.02 3.44
N PRO A 109 -16.22 16.20 3.02
CA PRO A 109 -15.99 16.52 1.61
C PRO A 109 -14.73 15.85 1.04
N CYS A 110 -13.93 15.20 1.88
CA CYS A 110 -12.68 14.55 1.47
C CYS A 110 -12.93 13.42 0.48
N ARG A 111 -12.00 13.25 -0.46
CA ARG A 111 -11.99 12.12 -1.40
C ARG A 111 -10.56 11.69 -1.66
N ILE A 112 -10.37 10.37 -1.84
CA ILE A 112 -9.11 9.74 -2.22
C ILE A 112 -9.26 9.23 -3.65
N ASP A 113 -8.28 9.49 -4.50
CA ASP A 113 -8.12 8.89 -5.80
C ASP A 113 -6.83 8.04 -5.80
N HIS A 114 -6.95 6.74 -6.14
CA HIS A 114 -5.83 5.80 -6.14
C HIS A 114 -4.91 5.93 -7.36
N ARG A 115 -5.36 6.65 -8.39
CA ARG A 115 -4.62 6.81 -9.65
C ARG A 115 -3.43 7.76 -9.47
N SER A 116 -2.42 7.60 -10.30
CA SER A 116 -1.32 8.57 -10.38
C SER A 116 -1.81 9.96 -10.82
N TYR A 117 -1.08 11.01 -10.49
CA TYR A 117 -1.40 12.37 -10.93
C TYR A 117 -1.57 12.47 -12.45
N GLU A 118 -0.71 11.80 -13.21
CA GLU A 118 -0.82 11.72 -14.67
C GLU A 118 -2.17 11.13 -15.12
N ARG A 119 -2.59 10.02 -14.52
CA ARG A 119 -3.89 9.38 -14.81
C ARG A 119 -5.08 10.20 -14.37
N GLN A 120 -4.90 11.09 -13.41
CA GLN A 120 -5.91 12.06 -12.96
C GLN A 120 -5.92 13.34 -13.82
N GLY A 121 -4.97 13.53 -14.74
CA GLY A 121 -4.80 14.74 -15.52
C GLY A 121 -4.28 15.94 -14.71
N ILE A 122 -3.60 15.67 -13.59
CA ILE A 122 -3.03 16.69 -12.71
C ILE A 122 -1.56 16.90 -13.11
N GLU A 123 -1.21 18.10 -13.52
CA GLU A 123 0.18 18.51 -13.82
C GLU A 123 0.94 18.78 -12.53
N GLN A 124 1.24 17.72 -11.78
CA GLN A 124 2.04 17.79 -10.57
C GLN A 124 3.06 16.66 -10.58
N LEU A 125 4.32 17.00 -10.32
CA LEU A 125 5.36 15.99 -10.16
C LEU A 125 5.12 15.19 -8.87
N PRO A 126 5.22 13.85 -8.93
CA PRO A 126 5.11 13.03 -7.73
C PRO A 126 6.27 13.33 -6.78
N THR A 127 5.96 13.35 -5.48
CA THR A 127 6.99 13.50 -4.46
C THR A 127 7.90 12.27 -4.43
N VAL A 128 9.20 12.49 -4.29
CA VAL A 128 10.17 11.40 -4.12
C VAL A 128 10.39 11.16 -2.63
N HIS A 129 10.28 9.91 -2.20
CA HIS A 129 10.52 9.56 -0.81
C HIS A 129 11.99 9.71 -0.43
N GLU A 130 12.28 10.63 0.48
CA GLU A 130 13.61 10.77 1.07
C GLU A 130 13.71 9.90 2.32
N GLY A 131 14.53 8.85 2.27
CA GLY A 131 14.82 8.03 3.46
C GLY A 131 15.51 8.82 4.56
N GLY A 132 15.44 8.35 5.82
CA GLY A 132 16.02 9.01 6.97
C GLY A 132 17.54 9.28 6.85
N ALA A 133 18.29 8.39 6.19
CA ALA A 133 19.72 8.56 5.93
C ALA A 133 20.02 9.77 5.03
N VAL A 134 19.20 10.00 4.01
CA VAL A 134 19.35 11.14 3.08
C VAL A 134 19.10 12.45 3.81
N ARG A 135 18.06 12.52 4.65
CA ARG A 135 17.73 13.69 5.47
C ARG A 135 18.84 14.04 6.46
N GLN A 136 19.46 13.03 7.08
CA GLN A 136 20.60 13.24 7.98
C GLN A 136 21.83 13.74 7.24
N THR A 137 22.11 13.21 6.05
CA THR A 137 23.23 13.63 5.20
C THR A 137 23.04 15.07 4.73
N ASP A 138 21.83 15.43 4.31
CA ASP A 138 21.48 16.79 3.89
C ASP A 138 21.69 17.82 5.00
N ARG A 139 21.28 17.50 6.24
CA ARG A 139 21.51 18.35 7.42
C ARG A 139 22.99 18.56 7.74
N ARG A 140 23.82 17.51 7.58
CA ARG A 140 25.24 17.57 7.92
C ARG A 140 26.09 18.24 6.86
N LEU A 141 25.78 18.03 5.58
CA LEU A 141 26.62 18.43 4.46
C LEU A 141 26.07 19.65 3.69
N LEU A 142 24.92 20.22 4.12
CA LEU A 142 24.21 21.29 3.42
C LEU A 142 23.95 20.96 1.94
N ARG A 143 23.93 19.67 1.59
CA ARG A 143 23.63 19.20 0.24
C ARG A 143 22.13 19.13 0.07
N ARG A 144 21.65 19.78 -0.98
CA ARG A 144 20.26 19.64 -1.41
C ARG A 144 20.07 18.25 -2.01
N SER A 145 19.04 17.53 -1.57
CA SER A 145 18.67 16.24 -2.17
C SER A 145 18.27 16.42 -3.64
N GLN A 146 18.33 15.35 -4.41
CA GLN A 146 17.86 15.39 -5.81
C GLN A 146 16.39 15.78 -5.90
N CYS A 147 15.59 15.40 -4.93
CA CYS A 147 14.20 15.78 -4.78
C CYS A 147 13.98 17.29 -4.78
N ARG A 148 14.74 18.01 -3.95
CA ARG A 148 14.64 19.47 -3.86
C ARG A 148 15.08 20.17 -5.15
N ARG A 149 15.97 19.56 -5.95
CA ARG A 149 16.34 20.10 -7.25
C ARG A 149 15.20 20.04 -8.27
N VAL A 150 14.42 18.96 -8.24
CA VAL A 150 13.27 18.80 -9.13
C VAL A 150 12.17 19.82 -8.79
N GLU A 151 11.89 20.02 -7.49
CA GLU A 151 10.90 20.99 -7.03
C GLU A 151 11.27 22.47 -7.32
N GLN A 152 12.57 22.75 -7.55
CA GLN A 152 13.05 24.12 -7.83
C GLN A 152 13.19 24.43 -9.32
N GLN A 153 13.01 23.45 -10.21
CA GLN A 153 13.08 23.64 -11.68
C GLN A 153 11.68 23.73 -12.35
N GLY A 154 10.61 23.61 -11.58
CA GLY A 154 9.24 23.91 -11.99
C GLY A 154 8.80 25.24 -11.41
#